data_ade26824928af1cf3e71d21dcf3f851a
#
_entry.id   ade26824928af1cf3e71d21dcf3f851a
#
_cell.length_a   1.000
_cell.length_b   1.000
_cell.length_c   1.000
_cell.angle_alpha   90.00
_cell.angle_beta   90.00
_cell.angle_gamma   90.00
#
_symmetry.space_group_name_H-M   'P 1'
#
loop_
_entity.id
_entity.type
_entity.pdbx_description
1 polymer ?
#
loop_
_entity_poly.entity_id
_entity_poly.type
_entity_poly.pdbx_seq_one_letter_code
_entity_poly.pdbx_strand_id
1 'polypeptide(L)'
;MAKTPEQKPADPKAAAPMPDGKTGTPNPAEQRPVHDDTNSDAVTAAFTATRGNGDELQETVSDAGTRLTTNMGIPVSDNQNSLRLGARGPTLLEDFVLREKIFHFDHERIPERIVHARGSVAHGTFEVTKAIPELTRAALFQKAGNSCDVFARFSTVAGGAGSVDTPRDIRGFAVKFYTPEGNWDLVGNNTPVFFIQDAIKFPDLVHSVKMEADRGYPQAASAHDTFWDFVSLMPETLHNVMWAMSDRAIPRSLRFMEGFGIHTFRMVNAEGNSTFVRFHWKPRLGVQSLLWDESAKLQGADNDYHRRDLFEAIAEGGFPQWDLGIQVIDPAWAEKQPYDVLDATKLIPEEEVPVQLIGTMTLNRNVDNHFAENEQVAFCPSNVPPGIDFSDDPLLQGRLFSYLDTQKSRLGTANFHQLPINAPRCPMHNFQRDGMMQMQLPKGRANYEPNSLDQAGEAAGPRVDAQQGFRTIAKMTELGNEPTEKLRVRAESFADHFTQARQ
;
A
#
# COMPACT_ATOMS: atom_id res chain seq x y z
N MET A 1 -48.61 -53.79 -29.61
CA MET A 1 -47.55 -53.89 -28.63
C MET A 1 -46.25 -53.42 -29.28
N ALA A 2 -45.89 -52.21 -29.06
CA ALA A 2 -44.67 -51.61 -29.60
C ALA A 2 -43.52 -51.83 -28.62
N LYS A 3 -42.40 -52.37 -29.09
CA LYS A 3 -41.21 -52.61 -28.31
C LYS A 3 -40.46 -51.28 -28.08
N THR A 4 -40.17 -50.97 -26.83
CA THR A 4 -39.31 -49.90 -26.39
C THR A 4 -37.86 -50.22 -26.76
N PRO A 5 -37.05 -49.26 -27.25
CA PRO A 5 -35.65 -49.51 -27.57
C PRO A 5 -34.82 -49.57 -26.27
N GLU A 6 -34.01 -50.62 -26.14
CA GLU A 6 -32.98 -50.75 -25.10
C GLU A 6 -31.93 -49.65 -25.23
N GLN A 7 -31.74 -48.87 -24.18
CA GLN A 7 -30.57 -47.98 -24.04
C GLN A 7 -29.34 -48.84 -23.73
N LYS A 8 -28.35 -48.79 -24.60
CA LYS A 8 -27.00 -49.29 -24.31
C LYS A 8 -26.38 -48.55 -23.14
N PRO A 9 -25.69 -49.20 -22.20
CA PRO A 9 -24.94 -48.52 -21.17
C PRO A 9 -23.78 -47.75 -21.79
N ALA A 10 -23.59 -46.52 -21.32
CA ALA A 10 -22.51 -45.63 -21.72
C ALA A 10 -21.15 -46.25 -21.33
N ASP A 11 -20.21 -46.20 -22.25
CA ASP A 11 -18.83 -46.63 -22.12
C ASP A 11 -18.11 -45.86 -20.99
N PRO A 12 -17.47 -46.50 -19.98
CA PRO A 12 -16.82 -45.79 -18.88
C PRO A 12 -15.42 -45.26 -19.21
N LYS A 13 -15.14 -44.96 -20.49
CA LYS A 13 -13.85 -44.44 -20.94
C LYS A 13 -13.95 -43.10 -21.64
N ALA A 14 -14.32 -42.10 -20.93
CA ALA A 14 -13.91 -40.74 -21.20
C ALA A 14 -13.81 -40.03 -19.84
N ALA A 15 -12.74 -40.29 -19.12
CA ALA A 15 -12.26 -39.31 -18.17
C ALA A 15 -11.97 -38.06 -19.02
N ALA A 16 -12.72 -36.98 -18.74
CA ALA A 16 -12.40 -35.68 -19.28
C ALA A 16 -10.91 -35.42 -19.02
N PRO A 17 -10.14 -34.85 -19.95
CA PRO A 17 -8.78 -34.48 -19.68
C PRO A 17 -8.78 -33.58 -18.43
N MET A 18 -7.91 -33.91 -17.48
CA MET A 18 -7.61 -33.01 -16.36
C MET A 18 -7.31 -31.67 -17.00
N PRO A 19 -7.98 -30.58 -16.57
CA PRO A 19 -7.56 -29.27 -17.03
C PRO A 19 -6.09 -29.13 -16.68
N ASP A 20 -5.29 -28.71 -17.64
CA ASP A 20 -3.89 -28.36 -17.44
C ASP A 20 -3.82 -27.58 -16.14
N GLY A 21 -2.93 -27.93 -15.19
CA GLY A 21 -2.91 -27.47 -13.79
C GLY A 21 -2.88 -25.96 -13.53
N LYS A 22 -3.62 -25.21 -14.32
CA LYS A 22 -3.77 -23.76 -14.30
C LYS A 22 -5.12 -23.25 -13.77
N THR A 23 -6.00 -24.13 -13.30
CA THR A 23 -7.35 -23.75 -12.82
C THR A 23 -7.54 -23.90 -11.31
N GLY A 24 -6.48 -24.04 -10.53
CA GLY A 24 -6.49 -23.82 -9.08
C GLY A 24 -6.06 -22.38 -8.80
N THR A 25 -6.36 -21.89 -7.63
CA THR A 25 -5.73 -20.65 -7.11
C THR A 25 -4.23 -20.81 -7.35
N PRO A 26 -3.57 -19.94 -8.14
CA PRO A 26 -2.16 -20.11 -8.42
C PRO A 26 -1.40 -20.20 -7.11
N ASN A 27 -0.42 -21.11 -7.05
CA ASN A 27 0.52 -21.16 -5.93
C ASN A 27 1.03 -19.72 -5.66
N PRO A 28 1.09 -19.24 -4.42
CA PRO A 28 1.63 -17.92 -4.12
C PRO A 28 2.98 -17.62 -4.77
N ALA A 29 3.79 -18.64 -5.03
CA ALA A 29 5.03 -18.53 -5.81
C ALA A 29 4.79 -18.29 -7.32
N GLU A 30 3.63 -18.69 -7.83
CA GLU A 30 3.22 -18.48 -9.26
C GLU A 30 2.36 -17.22 -9.41
N GLN A 31 1.77 -16.72 -8.33
CA GLN A 31 1.04 -15.45 -8.30
C GLN A 31 1.96 -14.22 -8.28
N ARG A 32 3.27 -14.41 -8.27
CA ARG A 32 4.16 -13.30 -8.54
C ARG A 32 3.82 -12.75 -9.91
N PRO A 33 3.63 -11.44 -10.02
CA PRO A 33 3.71 -10.81 -11.31
C PRO A 33 5.06 -11.23 -11.89
N VAL A 34 5.02 -12.14 -12.84
CA VAL A 34 6.22 -12.48 -13.60
C VAL A 34 6.56 -11.21 -14.35
N HIS A 35 7.68 -10.60 -14.01
CA HIS A 35 8.26 -9.54 -14.80
C HIS A 35 8.76 -10.18 -16.10
N ASP A 36 7.84 -10.26 -17.03
CA ASP A 36 8.15 -10.28 -18.43
C ASP A 36 7.56 -8.97 -18.96
N ASP A 37 8.42 -8.07 -19.43
CA ASP A 37 8.02 -6.77 -19.97
C ASP A 37 7.01 -6.91 -21.12
N THR A 38 6.89 -8.11 -21.68
CA THR A 38 5.91 -8.45 -22.72
C THR A 38 4.53 -8.80 -22.15
N ASN A 39 4.40 -9.08 -20.84
CA ASN A 39 3.15 -9.53 -20.24
C ASN A 39 2.39 -8.42 -19.50
N SER A 40 3.03 -7.30 -19.18
CA SER A 40 2.33 -6.17 -18.52
C SER A 40 1.22 -5.63 -19.42
N ASP A 41 1.47 -5.49 -20.71
CA ASP A 41 0.48 -4.98 -21.66
C ASP A 41 -0.65 -5.99 -21.91
N ALA A 42 -0.34 -7.29 -21.98
CA ALA A 42 -1.33 -8.33 -22.16
C ALA A 42 -2.18 -8.56 -20.92
N VAL A 43 -1.59 -8.50 -19.73
CA VAL A 43 -2.31 -8.58 -18.45
C VAL A 43 -3.14 -7.32 -18.24
N THR A 44 -2.60 -6.13 -18.48
CA THR A 44 -3.33 -4.87 -18.43
C THR A 44 -4.45 -4.82 -19.46
N ALA A 45 -4.21 -5.27 -20.70
CA ALA A 45 -5.21 -5.34 -21.75
C ALA A 45 -6.30 -6.37 -21.47
N ALA A 46 -5.97 -7.53 -20.92
CA ALA A 46 -6.96 -8.53 -20.50
C ALA A 46 -7.84 -8.03 -19.35
N PHE A 47 -7.26 -7.33 -18.38
CA PHE A 47 -8.00 -6.74 -17.28
C PHE A 47 -8.85 -5.54 -17.71
N THR A 48 -8.35 -4.67 -18.57
CA THR A 48 -9.12 -3.55 -19.12
C THR A 48 -10.19 -3.98 -20.12
N ALA A 49 -10.01 -5.10 -20.81
CA ALA A 49 -11.00 -5.57 -21.79
C ALA A 49 -12.22 -6.27 -21.16
N THR A 50 -12.07 -6.79 -19.94
CA THR A 50 -13.12 -7.59 -19.29
C THR A 50 -13.64 -6.96 -17.98
N ARG A 51 -12.97 -5.93 -17.47
CA ARG A 51 -13.30 -5.27 -16.20
C ARG A 51 -13.29 -3.77 -16.37
N GLY A 52 -14.14 -3.10 -15.58
CA GLY A 52 -14.33 -1.67 -15.67
C GLY A 52 -15.29 -1.24 -16.79
N ASN A 53 -16.08 -2.16 -17.34
CA ASN A 53 -17.13 -1.90 -18.31
C ASN A 53 -18.56 -2.08 -17.75
N GLY A 54 -18.68 -2.35 -16.44
CA GLY A 54 -19.94 -2.59 -15.75
C GLY A 54 -20.35 -4.07 -15.65
N ASP A 55 -19.67 -4.96 -16.33
CA ASP A 55 -20.00 -6.39 -16.29
C ASP A 55 -19.76 -7.02 -14.91
N GLU A 56 -18.81 -6.50 -14.13
CA GLU A 56 -18.56 -6.97 -12.77
C GLU A 56 -19.76 -6.82 -11.83
N LEU A 57 -20.59 -5.82 -12.04
CA LEU A 57 -21.82 -5.61 -11.26
C LEU A 57 -22.86 -6.72 -11.49
N GLN A 58 -22.75 -7.42 -12.60
CA GLN A 58 -23.64 -8.52 -12.98
C GLN A 58 -23.06 -9.89 -12.66
N GLU A 59 -21.80 -9.96 -12.29
CA GLU A 59 -21.13 -11.22 -12.01
C GLU A 59 -21.61 -11.80 -10.68
N THR A 60 -22.27 -12.95 -10.74
CA THR A 60 -22.81 -13.64 -9.56
C THR A 60 -22.01 -14.84 -9.14
N VAL A 61 -21.13 -15.36 -10.01
CA VAL A 61 -20.34 -16.56 -9.79
C VAL A 61 -18.95 -16.42 -10.41
N SER A 62 -17.92 -16.57 -9.60
CA SER A 62 -16.54 -16.57 -10.06
C SER A 62 -16.08 -17.91 -10.63
N ASP A 63 -16.61 -19.04 -10.12
CA ASP A 63 -16.08 -20.38 -10.35
C ASP A 63 -17.15 -21.37 -10.84
N ALA A 64 -18.07 -20.94 -11.69
CA ALA A 64 -19.16 -21.78 -12.19
C ALA A 64 -18.64 -23.12 -12.78
N GLY A 65 -18.99 -24.21 -12.16
CA GLY A 65 -18.63 -25.54 -12.60
C GLY A 65 -17.26 -26.06 -12.16
N THR A 66 -16.48 -25.28 -11.44
CA THR A 66 -15.21 -25.75 -10.88
C THR A 66 -15.46 -26.73 -9.74
N ARG A 67 -14.77 -27.88 -9.79
CA ARG A 67 -14.87 -28.90 -8.76
C ARG A 67 -14.22 -28.41 -7.46
N LEU A 68 -14.96 -28.49 -6.35
CA LEU A 68 -14.43 -28.15 -5.03
C LEU A 68 -13.37 -29.17 -4.59
N THR A 69 -12.35 -28.66 -3.91
CA THR A 69 -11.28 -29.46 -3.29
C THR A 69 -11.03 -29.00 -1.85
N THR A 70 -10.35 -29.87 -1.08
CA THR A 70 -9.69 -29.45 0.15
C THR A 70 -8.50 -28.53 -0.14
N ASN A 71 -7.89 -27.95 0.88
CA ASN A 71 -6.65 -27.17 0.75
C ASN A 71 -5.48 -28.00 0.18
N MET A 72 -5.54 -29.33 0.27
CA MET A 72 -4.53 -30.24 -0.31
C MET A 72 -4.91 -30.75 -1.70
N GLY A 73 -5.95 -30.19 -2.33
CA GLY A 73 -6.38 -30.56 -3.68
C GLY A 73 -7.20 -31.84 -3.77
N ILE A 74 -7.66 -32.40 -2.66
CA ILE A 74 -8.50 -33.61 -2.64
C ILE A 74 -9.93 -33.23 -3.05
N PRO A 75 -10.54 -33.88 -4.04
CA PRO A 75 -11.90 -33.58 -4.46
C PRO A 75 -12.92 -33.75 -3.34
N VAL A 76 -13.80 -32.78 -3.19
CA VAL A 76 -14.89 -32.78 -2.21
C VAL A 76 -16.19 -33.23 -2.88
N SER A 77 -16.84 -34.23 -2.30
CA SER A 77 -18.12 -34.75 -2.80
C SER A 77 -19.33 -34.03 -2.21
N ASP A 78 -19.25 -33.59 -0.97
CA ASP A 78 -20.30 -32.88 -0.25
C ASP A 78 -19.66 -31.91 0.77
N ASN A 79 -19.95 -30.63 0.63
CA ASN A 79 -19.47 -29.58 1.54
C ASN A 79 -20.59 -28.98 2.41
N GLN A 80 -21.78 -29.59 2.40
CA GLN A 80 -22.96 -29.10 3.14
C GLN A 80 -23.33 -30.02 4.32
N ASN A 81 -22.97 -31.30 4.23
CA ASN A 81 -23.33 -32.28 5.26
C ASN A 81 -22.06 -32.88 5.86
N SER A 82 -21.94 -32.80 7.19
CA SER A 82 -20.85 -33.43 7.93
C SER A 82 -20.98 -34.95 7.98
N LEU A 83 -19.86 -35.66 8.00
CA LEU A 83 -19.81 -37.11 8.19
C LEU A 83 -20.36 -37.46 9.58
N ARG A 84 -21.28 -38.44 9.64
CA ARG A 84 -21.92 -38.90 10.87
C ARG A 84 -21.94 -40.42 10.96
N LEU A 85 -22.00 -40.90 12.17
CA LEU A 85 -22.26 -42.33 12.44
C LEU A 85 -23.76 -42.61 12.32
N GLY A 86 -24.25 -42.86 11.09
CA GLY A 86 -25.68 -42.98 10.79
C GLY A 86 -26.42 -41.64 10.76
N ALA A 87 -27.68 -41.64 10.32
CA ALA A 87 -28.46 -40.43 10.06
C ALA A 87 -28.68 -39.50 11.27
N ARG A 88 -28.63 -40.07 12.49
CA ARG A 88 -28.81 -39.35 13.76
C ARG A 88 -27.63 -39.50 14.72
N GLY A 89 -26.55 -40.11 14.26
CA GLY A 89 -25.36 -40.34 15.07
C GLY A 89 -24.53 -39.07 15.25
N PRO A 90 -23.48 -39.11 16.08
CA PRO A 90 -22.57 -37.99 16.28
C PRO A 90 -21.82 -37.66 15.01
N THR A 91 -21.46 -36.37 14.86
CA THR A 91 -20.54 -35.89 13.83
C THR A 91 -19.14 -36.42 14.12
N LEU A 92 -18.44 -36.86 13.07
CA LEU A 92 -17.11 -37.44 13.17
C LEU A 92 -16.05 -36.43 12.84
N LEU A 93 -15.10 -36.22 13.74
CA LEU A 93 -13.99 -35.28 13.52
C LEU A 93 -12.93 -35.79 12.53
N GLU A 94 -13.06 -36.99 12.00
CA GLU A 94 -12.25 -37.47 10.86
C GLU A 94 -12.66 -36.83 9.55
N ASP A 95 -13.79 -36.11 9.49
CA ASP A 95 -14.25 -35.32 8.34
C ASP A 95 -13.31 -34.16 8.09
N PHE A 96 -12.51 -34.24 7.02
CA PHE A 96 -11.56 -33.16 6.70
C PHE A 96 -12.28 -31.89 6.25
N VAL A 97 -13.39 -31.99 5.53
CA VAL A 97 -14.13 -30.83 5.00
C VAL A 97 -14.68 -30.02 6.16
N LEU A 98 -15.27 -30.67 7.15
CA LEU A 98 -15.74 -30.04 8.36
C LEU A 98 -14.60 -29.28 9.08
N ARG A 99 -13.47 -29.97 9.28
CA ARG A 99 -12.33 -29.37 10.00
C ARG A 99 -11.74 -28.18 9.25
N GLU A 100 -11.52 -28.31 7.96
CA GLU A 100 -10.92 -27.21 7.15
C GLU A 100 -11.83 -25.99 7.09
N LYS A 101 -13.16 -26.20 6.90
CA LYS A 101 -14.10 -25.07 6.85
C LYS A 101 -14.16 -24.32 8.17
N ILE A 102 -14.26 -24.99 9.29
CA ILE A 102 -14.31 -24.34 10.61
C ILE A 102 -12.96 -23.71 10.93
N PHE A 103 -11.86 -24.42 10.75
CA PHE A 103 -10.52 -23.93 11.03
C PHE A 103 -10.23 -22.65 10.22
N HIS A 104 -10.52 -22.64 8.92
CA HIS A 104 -10.31 -21.46 8.09
C HIS A 104 -11.19 -20.29 8.54
N PHE A 105 -12.48 -20.55 8.77
CA PHE A 105 -13.43 -19.53 9.21
C PHE A 105 -13.01 -18.87 10.53
N ASP A 106 -12.56 -19.64 11.50
CA ASP A 106 -12.10 -19.13 12.80
C ASP A 106 -10.88 -18.20 12.68
N HIS A 107 -10.15 -18.23 11.55
CA HIS A 107 -8.93 -17.48 11.31
C HIS A 107 -9.04 -16.48 10.13
N GLU A 108 -10.25 -16.15 9.68
CA GLU A 108 -10.49 -15.20 8.58
C GLU A 108 -10.37 -13.73 8.99
N ARG A 109 -9.74 -13.45 10.10
CA ARG A 109 -9.52 -12.08 10.58
C ARG A 109 -8.06 -11.87 10.92
N ILE A 110 -7.59 -10.66 10.61
CA ILE A 110 -6.31 -10.13 11.09
C ILE A 110 -6.60 -8.87 11.91
N PRO A 111 -5.70 -8.43 12.78
CA PRO A 111 -5.83 -7.15 13.47
C PRO A 111 -6.04 -6.03 12.44
N GLU A 112 -6.99 -5.14 12.70
CA GLU A 112 -7.16 -3.95 11.85
C GLU A 112 -5.97 -3.00 12.00
N ARG A 113 -5.79 -2.09 11.03
CA ARG A 113 -4.78 -1.03 11.14
C ARG A 113 -5.08 -0.15 12.33
N ILE A 114 -4.04 0.30 13.01
CA ILE A 114 -4.17 1.16 14.21
C ILE A 114 -4.92 2.46 13.90
N VAL A 115 -4.71 3.00 12.70
CA VAL A 115 -5.47 4.06 12.06
C VAL A 115 -5.69 3.67 10.59
N HIS A 116 -6.64 4.28 9.90
CA HIS A 116 -6.98 3.96 8.51
C HIS A 116 -7.54 2.52 8.33
N ALA A 117 -8.21 1.96 9.33
CA ALA A 117 -8.73 0.61 9.27
C ALA A 117 -9.76 0.44 8.14
N ARG A 118 -10.72 1.36 8.03
CA ARG A 118 -11.69 1.38 6.95
C ARG A 118 -11.10 2.04 5.70
N GLY A 119 -11.06 1.32 4.58
CA GLY A 119 -10.52 1.84 3.34
C GLY A 119 -11.06 1.18 2.08
N SER A 120 -10.91 1.88 0.97
CA SER A 120 -11.25 1.46 -0.39
C SER A 120 -10.00 1.49 -1.26
N VAL A 121 -9.93 0.60 -2.22
CA VAL A 121 -8.74 0.42 -3.04
C VAL A 121 -9.09 0.28 -4.51
N ALA A 122 -8.12 0.58 -5.36
CA ALA A 122 -8.17 0.27 -6.78
C ALA A 122 -6.76 0.12 -7.34
N HIS A 123 -6.65 -0.70 -8.38
CA HIS A 123 -5.48 -0.77 -9.24
C HIS A 123 -5.53 0.31 -10.31
N GLY A 124 -4.37 0.65 -10.85
CA GLY A 124 -4.27 1.61 -11.92
C GLY A 124 -2.88 1.66 -12.51
N THR A 125 -2.67 2.69 -13.32
CA THR A 125 -1.38 3.01 -13.93
C THR A 125 -0.98 4.42 -13.59
N PHE A 126 0.32 4.66 -13.50
CA PHE A 126 0.91 5.98 -13.42
C PHE A 126 1.78 6.20 -14.66
N GLU A 127 1.63 7.34 -15.29
CA GLU A 127 2.42 7.74 -16.46
C GLU A 127 3.09 9.09 -16.20
N VAL A 128 4.39 9.18 -16.48
CA VAL A 128 5.17 10.41 -16.39
C VAL A 128 4.84 11.32 -17.58
N THR A 129 4.30 12.50 -17.31
CA THR A 129 3.99 13.50 -18.33
C THR A 129 5.14 14.47 -18.57
N LYS A 130 5.98 14.70 -17.55
CA LYS A 130 7.16 15.56 -17.61
C LYS A 130 8.34 14.87 -16.93
N ALA A 131 9.39 14.59 -17.69
CA ALA A 131 10.66 14.09 -17.13
C ALA A 131 11.33 15.14 -16.25
N ILE A 132 12.01 14.70 -15.18
CA ILE A 132 12.71 15.56 -14.22
C ILE A 132 14.10 15.00 -13.84
N PRO A 133 14.95 14.61 -14.81
CA PRO A 133 16.25 14.01 -14.52
C PRO A 133 17.20 14.96 -13.77
N GLU A 134 16.99 16.26 -13.89
CA GLU A 134 17.72 17.28 -13.16
C GLU A 134 17.47 17.24 -11.64
N LEU A 135 16.34 16.72 -11.21
CA LEU A 135 15.96 16.61 -9.78
C LEU A 135 16.23 15.23 -9.21
N THR A 136 15.96 14.16 -9.96
CA THR A 136 16.04 12.80 -9.46
C THR A 136 16.66 11.85 -10.49
N ARG A 137 17.42 10.88 -10.01
CA ARG A 137 17.91 9.77 -10.83
C ARG A 137 16.95 8.58 -10.89
N ALA A 138 15.81 8.60 -10.21
CA ALA A 138 14.83 7.51 -10.24
C ALA A 138 14.40 7.19 -11.68
N ALA A 139 14.53 5.93 -12.08
CA ALA A 139 14.32 5.50 -13.47
C ALA A 139 12.95 5.88 -14.02
N LEU A 140 11.92 5.83 -13.17
CA LEU A 140 10.56 6.22 -13.53
C LEU A 140 10.50 7.63 -14.11
N PHE A 141 11.22 8.61 -13.52
CA PHE A 141 11.15 10.02 -13.87
C PHE A 141 12.15 10.48 -14.92
N GLN A 142 12.89 9.56 -15.54
CA GLN A 142 13.93 9.92 -16.53
C GLN A 142 13.37 10.31 -17.89
N LYS A 143 12.17 9.86 -18.24
CA LYS A 143 11.57 10.11 -19.55
C LYS A 143 10.05 10.28 -19.43
N ALA A 144 9.50 11.23 -20.17
CA ALA A 144 8.06 11.33 -20.37
C ALA A 144 7.54 10.09 -21.14
N GLY A 145 6.39 9.59 -20.74
CA GLY A 145 5.82 8.33 -21.23
C GLY A 145 6.30 7.08 -20.47
N ASN A 146 7.27 7.19 -19.56
CA ASN A 146 7.54 6.09 -18.63
C ASN A 146 6.31 5.86 -17.75
N SER A 147 5.99 4.58 -17.50
CA SER A 147 4.83 4.20 -16.72
C SER A 147 5.13 3.04 -15.79
N CYS A 148 4.30 2.88 -14.79
CA CYS A 148 4.28 1.71 -13.92
C CYS A 148 2.86 1.47 -13.39
N ASP A 149 2.61 0.22 -12.96
CA ASP A 149 1.37 -0.07 -12.26
C ASP A 149 1.36 0.59 -10.89
N VAL A 150 0.16 0.94 -10.44
CA VAL A 150 -0.06 1.48 -9.09
C VAL A 150 -1.20 0.76 -8.39
N PHE A 151 -1.15 0.82 -7.06
CA PHE A 151 -2.25 0.42 -6.20
C PHE A 151 -2.55 1.54 -5.22
N ALA A 152 -3.73 2.11 -5.30
CA ALA A 152 -4.16 3.22 -4.45
C ALA A 152 -5.09 2.74 -3.34
N ARG A 153 -4.94 3.31 -2.14
CA ARG A 153 -5.83 3.11 -1.01
C ARG A 153 -6.26 4.43 -0.40
N PHE A 154 -7.57 4.61 -0.34
CA PHE A 154 -8.22 5.72 0.35
C PHE A 154 -8.86 5.20 1.63
N SER A 155 -8.82 6.00 2.70
CA SER A 155 -9.30 5.52 4.01
C SER A 155 -9.73 6.67 4.90
N THR A 156 -10.67 6.42 5.82
CA THR A 156 -10.86 7.28 7.00
C THR A 156 -9.69 7.08 7.97
N VAL A 157 -9.56 7.89 8.99
CA VAL A 157 -8.48 7.79 10.00
C VAL A 157 -8.96 7.17 11.30
N ALA A 158 -9.99 7.73 11.91
CA ALA A 158 -10.39 7.40 13.28
C ALA A 158 -11.23 6.12 13.37
N GLY A 159 -12.11 5.85 12.40
CA GLY A 159 -13.04 4.74 12.44
C GLY A 159 -12.41 3.37 12.29
N GLY A 160 -12.94 2.37 12.97
CA GLY A 160 -12.62 0.96 12.76
C GLY A 160 -13.09 0.44 11.39
N ALA A 161 -12.70 -0.78 11.03
CA ALA A 161 -13.04 -1.37 9.73
C ALA A 161 -14.55 -1.42 9.45
N GLY A 162 -15.38 -1.61 10.48
CA GLY A 162 -16.85 -1.64 10.41
C GLY A 162 -17.54 -0.29 10.55
N SER A 163 -16.81 0.83 10.60
CA SER A 163 -17.39 2.17 10.66
C SER A 163 -17.97 2.61 9.30
N VAL A 164 -18.44 3.86 9.22
CA VAL A 164 -19.04 4.43 8.01
C VAL A 164 -18.04 5.23 7.18
N ASP A 165 -18.33 5.46 5.89
CA ASP A 165 -17.44 6.16 4.97
C ASP A 165 -17.46 7.70 5.08
N THR A 166 -18.55 8.27 5.51
CA THR A 166 -18.79 9.72 5.42
C THR A 166 -18.72 10.50 6.74
N PRO A 167 -18.03 10.05 7.82
CA PRO A 167 -17.84 10.91 8.97
C PRO A 167 -16.91 12.06 8.62
N ARG A 168 -16.99 13.16 9.37
CA ARG A 168 -15.96 14.20 9.33
C ARG A 168 -14.66 13.63 9.87
N ASP A 169 -13.70 13.42 8.97
CA ASP A 169 -12.42 12.82 9.28
C ASP A 169 -11.40 13.17 8.17
N ILE A 170 -10.12 13.18 8.48
CA ILE A 170 -9.07 13.20 7.47
C ILE A 170 -9.18 11.93 6.62
N ARG A 171 -8.88 12.02 5.34
CA ARG A 171 -8.80 10.85 4.46
C ARG A 171 -7.35 10.52 4.16
N GLY A 172 -6.98 9.27 4.40
CA GLY A 172 -5.72 8.72 3.90
C GLY A 172 -5.73 8.62 2.38
N PHE A 173 -4.59 8.89 1.78
CA PHE A 173 -4.33 8.78 0.35
C PHE A 173 -2.97 8.13 0.16
N ALA A 174 -2.95 6.80 0.02
CA ALA A 174 -1.74 6.02 -0.12
C ALA A 174 -1.65 5.40 -1.52
N VAL A 175 -0.52 5.57 -2.17
CA VAL A 175 -0.25 5.00 -3.50
C VAL A 175 1.04 4.20 -3.45
N LYS A 176 0.96 2.94 -3.86
CA LYS A 176 2.09 2.06 -4.10
C LYS A 176 2.39 2.03 -5.58
N PHE A 177 3.60 2.41 -5.96
CA PHE A 177 4.10 2.33 -7.32
C PHE A 177 5.00 1.09 -7.43
N TYR A 178 4.72 0.25 -8.40
CA TYR A 178 5.55 -0.93 -8.70
C TYR A 178 6.59 -0.56 -9.76
N THR A 179 7.65 0.12 -9.34
CA THR A 179 8.68 0.60 -10.27
C THR A 179 9.69 -0.48 -10.64
N PRO A 180 10.44 -0.32 -11.74
CA PRO A 180 11.52 -1.24 -12.10
C PRO A 180 12.66 -1.32 -11.08
N GLU A 181 12.80 -0.32 -10.21
CA GLU A 181 13.85 -0.21 -9.18
C GLU A 181 13.35 -0.53 -7.77
N GLY A 182 12.14 -1.07 -7.62
CA GLY A 182 11.52 -1.39 -6.35
C GLY A 182 10.18 -0.69 -6.16
N ASN A 183 9.50 -1.04 -5.08
CA ASN A 183 8.26 -0.36 -4.73
C ASN A 183 8.54 1.03 -4.16
N TRP A 184 7.74 1.98 -4.59
CA TRP A 184 7.66 3.30 -3.97
C TRP A 184 6.29 3.50 -3.36
N ASP A 185 6.24 3.86 -2.07
CA ASP A 185 4.98 4.11 -1.37
C ASP A 185 4.87 5.60 -1.00
N LEU A 186 4.02 6.34 -1.69
CA LEU A 186 3.66 7.71 -1.35
C LEU A 186 2.42 7.68 -0.44
N VAL A 187 2.65 7.84 0.87
CA VAL A 187 1.62 7.65 1.90
C VAL A 187 1.24 8.99 2.52
N GLY A 188 0.17 9.57 2.03
CA GLY A 188 -0.31 10.88 2.39
C GLY A 188 -1.76 10.95 2.87
N ASN A 189 -2.28 12.15 2.94
CA ASN A 189 -3.65 12.47 3.34
C ASN A 189 -4.27 13.51 2.39
N ASN A 190 -5.56 13.77 2.57
CA ASN A 190 -6.28 14.81 1.84
C ASN A 190 -6.15 16.22 2.47
N THR A 191 -5.26 16.39 3.43
CA THR A 191 -4.89 17.69 4.02
C THR A 191 -3.39 17.94 3.81
N PRO A 192 -2.97 19.20 3.58
CA PRO A 192 -1.57 19.52 3.23
C PRO A 192 -0.61 19.49 4.41
N VAL A 193 -1.13 19.42 5.61
CA VAL A 193 -0.36 19.44 6.87
C VAL A 193 -0.82 18.31 7.79
N PHE A 194 -0.05 18.07 8.85
CA PHE A 194 -0.39 17.12 9.90
C PHE A 194 -0.62 17.83 11.25
N PHE A 195 -1.15 17.12 12.24
CA PHE A 195 -1.48 17.68 13.55
C PHE A 195 -0.25 18.01 14.41
N ILE A 196 0.82 17.24 14.24
CA ILE A 196 2.00 17.27 15.10
C ILE A 196 3.27 17.22 14.28
N GLN A 197 4.35 17.80 14.82
CA GLN A 197 5.68 17.73 14.23
C GLN A 197 6.46 16.50 14.71
N ASP A 198 6.42 16.21 16.01
CA ASP A 198 7.21 15.10 16.58
C ASP A 198 6.40 13.82 16.66
N ALA A 199 6.94 12.74 16.09
CA ALA A 199 6.31 11.44 16.06
C ALA A 199 5.99 10.83 17.43
N ILE A 200 6.69 11.23 18.50
CA ILE A 200 6.44 10.75 19.87
C ILE A 200 5.02 11.12 20.35
N LYS A 201 4.43 12.19 19.80
CA LYS A 201 3.09 12.65 20.14
C LYS A 201 1.97 11.89 19.41
N PHE A 202 2.33 11.03 18.43
CA PHE A 202 1.35 10.34 17.60
C PHE A 202 0.44 9.39 18.39
N PRO A 203 0.95 8.56 19.32
CA PRO A 203 0.09 7.72 20.15
C PRO A 203 -0.95 8.53 20.96
N ASP A 204 -0.55 9.65 21.55
CA ASP A 204 -1.43 10.50 22.35
C ASP A 204 -2.51 11.16 21.49
N LEU A 205 -2.14 11.67 20.32
CA LEU A 205 -3.10 12.19 19.33
C LEU A 205 -4.13 11.13 18.97
N VAL A 206 -3.67 9.90 18.68
CA VAL A 206 -4.56 8.80 18.27
C VAL A 206 -5.47 8.37 19.43
N HIS A 207 -4.94 8.24 20.64
CA HIS A 207 -5.74 7.92 21.83
C HIS A 207 -6.81 8.97 22.09
N SER A 208 -6.51 10.25 21.91
CA SER A 208 -7.47 11.33 22.11
C SER A 208 -8.64 11.34 21.11
N VAL A 209 -8.43 10.82 19.90
CA VAL A 209 -9.45 10.83 18.83
C VAL A 209 -10.18 9.49 18.69
N LYS A 210 -9.62 8.40 19.23
CA LYS A 210 -10.22 7.07 19.21
C LYS A 210 -11.28 6.91 20.32
N MET A 211 -11.83 5.73 20.42
CA MET A 211 -12.74 5.34 21.52
C MET A 211 -12.07 5.51 22.87
N GLU A 212 -12.82 6.00 23.85
CA GLU A 212 -12.35 6.10 25.22
C GLU A 212 -12.04 4.72 25.81
N ALA A 213 -10.96 4.64 26.58
CA ALA A 213 -10.39 3.38 27.03
C ALA A 213 -11.30 2.59 27.99
N ASP A 214 -12.15 3.27 28.76
CA ASP A 214 -13.02 2.67 29.77
C ASP A 214 -14.34 2.16 29.21
N ARG A 215 -14.81 2.72 28.07
CA ARG A 215 -16.16 2.48 27.57
C ARG A 215 -16.27 2.08 26.10
N GLY A 216 -15.20 2.19 25.31
CA GLY A 216 -15.17 1.75 23.93
C GLY A 216 -16.07 2.55 22.97
N TYR A 217 -16.46 3.76 23.33
CA TYR A 217 -17.13 4.71 22.45
C TYR A 217 -16.57 6.14 22.72
N PRO A 218 -16.78 7.12 21.86
CA PRO A 218 -17.52 7.12 20.58
C PRO A 218 -16.74 6.39 19.48
N GLN A 219 -17.46 5.76 18.55
CA GLN A 219 -16.87 5.07 17.41
C GLN A 219 -16.88 6.00 16.19
N ALA A 220 -15.69 6.27 15.63
CA ALA A 220 -15.49 7.05 14.42
C ALA A 220 -16.12 8.46 14.42
N ALA A 221 -16.51 8.96 15.57
CA ALA A 221 -17.00 10.31 15.72
C ALA A 221 -15.83 11.21 16.09
N SER A 222 -15.39 12.05 15.17
CA SER A 222 -14.43 13.10 15.45
C SER A 222 -15.01 14.11 16.43
N ALA A 223 -14.14 14.81 17.16
CA ALA A 223 -14.52 15.96 17.97
C ALA A 223 -15.38 15.63 19.21
N HIS A 224 -15.02 14.59 19.93
CA HIS A 224 -15.48 14.40 21.31
C HIS A 224 -14.55 15.10 22.31
N ASP A 225 -14.87 15.06 23.59
CA ASP A 225 -14.20 15.87 24.62
C ASP A 225 -12.71 15.57 24.78
N THR A 226 -12.28 14.32 24.76
CA THR A 226 -10.86 13.97 24.87
C THR A 226 -10.03 14.48 23.69
N PHE A 227 -10.58 14.51 22.49
CA PHE A 227 -9.93 15.12 21.35
C PHE A 227 -9.75 16.64 21.54
N TRP A 228 -10.78 17.32 21.98
CA TRP A 228 -10.72 18.77 22.23
C TRP A 228 -9.84 19.12 23.43
N ASP A 229 -9.77 18.26 24.45
CA ASP A 229 -8.83 18.40 25.55
C ASP A 229 -7.40 18.37 25.04
N PHE A 230 -7.03 17.35 24.24
CA PHE A 230 -5.71 17.25 23.64
C PHE A 230 -5.39 18.47 22.76
N VAL A 231 -6.29 18.88 21.89
CA VAL A 231 -6.10 20.03 20.99
C VAL A 231 -5.89 21.32 21.75
N SER A 232 -6.65 21.53 22.83
CA SER A 232 -6.54 22.75 23.64
C SER A 232 -5.20 22.90 24.36
N LEU A 233 -4.57 21.77 24.70
CA LEU A 233 -3.27 21.70 25.36
C LEU A 233 -2.09 21.56 24.38
N MET A 234 -2.37 21.27 23.11
CA MET A 234 -1.38 21.07 22.06
C MET A 234 -1.63 22.02 20.86
N PRO A 235 -1.30 23.32 20.99
CA PRO A 235 -1.68 24.34 19.98
C PRO A 235 -1.08 24.10 18.58
N GLU A 236 0.00 23.34 18.42
CA GLU A 236 0.55 22.98 17.11
C GLU A 236 -0.44 22.22 16.22
N THR A 237 -1.47 21.59 16.84
CA THR A 237 -2.51 20.85 16.13
C THR A 237 -3.49 21.74 15.38
N LEU A 238 -3.61 23.01 15.76
CA LEU A 238 -4.67 23.91 15.28
C LEU A 238 -4.72 24.04 13.77
N HIS A 239 -3.57 24.09 13.10
CA HIS A 239 -3.55 24.21 11.65
C HIS A 239 -4.30 23.04 10.98
N ASN A 240 -3.97 21.82 11.35
CA ASN A 240 -4.66 20.66 10.77
C ASN A 240 -6.09 20.48 11.31
N VAL A 241 -6.38 20.93 12.54
CA VAL A 241 -7.75 20.97 13.08
C VAL A 241 -8.64 21.87 12.22
N MET A 242 -8.16 23.03 11.79
CA MET A 242 -8.91 23.92 10.88
C MET A 242 -9.22 23.20 9.55
N TRP A 243 -8.27 22.45 8.99
CA TRP A 243 -8.51 21.61 7.81
C TRP A 243 -9.53 20.50 8.09
N ALA A 244 -9.42 19.82 9.22
CA ALA A 244 -10.34 18.75 9.62
C ALA A 244 -11.77 19.27 9.88
N MET A 245 -11.92 20.50 10.33
CA MET A 245 -13.22 21.13 10.54
C MET A 245 -13.78 21.81 9.28
N SER A 246 -12.98 21.93 8.22
CA SER A 246 -13.43 22.41 6.92
C SER A 246 -14.16 21.31 6.14
N ASP A 247 -14.72 21.68 4.99
CA ASP A 247 -15.41 20.76 4.10
C ASP A 247 -14.46 19.74 3.43
N ARG A 248 -13.15 19.96 3.50
CA ARG A 248 -12.16 18.97 3.05
C ARG A 248 -12.30 17.62 3.75
N ALA A 249 -12.76 17.62 4.98
CA ALA A 249 -12.93 16.41 5.79
C ALA A 249 -14.24 15.65 5.51
N ILE A 250 -15.08 16.15 4.62
CA ILE A 250 -16.33 15.50 4.16
C ILE A 250 -16.39 15.49 2.64
N PRO A 251 -15.46 14.83 1.94
CA PRO A 251 -15.43 14.81 0.49
C PRO A 251 -16.72 14.20 -0.08
N ARG A 252 -17.19 14.75 -1.21
CA ARG A 252 -18.36 14.21 -1.92
C ARG A 252 -18.17 12.77 -2.38
N SER A 253 -16.96 12.46 -2.82
CA SER A 253 -16.51 11.12 -3.20
C SER A 253 -14.99 11.06 -3.07
N LEU A 254 -14.43 9.87 -2.96
CA LEU A 254 -12.98 9.66 -2.98
C LEU A 254 -12.33 10.18 -4.27
N ARG A 255 -13.09 10.23 -5.36
CA ARG A 255 -12.65 10.72 -6.68
C ARG A 255 -12.46 12.23 -6.78
N PHE A 256 -13.00 12.99 -5.82
CA PHE A 256 -13.01 14.45 -5.79
C PHE A 256 -12.14 15.05 -4.69
N MET A 257 -11.15 14.33 -4.21
CA MET A 257 -10.27 14.85 -3.16
C MET A 257 -8.83 14.98 -3.65
N GLU A 258 -8.16 16.03 -3.19
CA GLU A 258 -6.70 16.17 -3.30
C GLU A 258 -6.00 15.19 -2.35
N GLY A 259 -4.73 14.90 -2.68
CA GLY A 259 -3.84 14.18 -1.78
C GLY A 259 -2.51 14.91 -1.62
N PHE A 260 -1.89 14.75 -0.46
CA PHE A 260 -0.65 15.42 -0.11
C PHE A 260 0.31 14.41 0.51
N GLY A 261 1.57 14.47 0.08
CA GLY A 261 2.63 13.64 0.68
C GLY A 261 2.98 14.07 2.11
N ILE A 262 2.49 15.23 2.56
CA ILE A 262 2.69 15.84 3.88
C ILE A 262 4.13 16.31 4.08
N HIS A 263 5.08 15.39 4.01
CA HIS A 263 6.48 15.62 4.34
C HIS A 263 7.24 16.31 3.22
N THR A 264 8.29 16.99 3.62
CA THR A 264 9.35 17.40 2.71
C THR A 264 10.30 16.22 2.51
N PHE A 265 10.33 15.67 1.29
CA PHE A 265 11.29 14.66 0.84
C PHE A 265 12.46 15.29 0.15
N ARG A 266 13.45 14.50 -0.21
CA ARG A 266 14.54 14.90 -1.07
C ARG A 266 14.51 14.12 -2.37
N MET A 267 14.75 14.80 -3.46
CA MET A 267 15.12 14.18 -4.72
C MET A 267 16.63 14.32 -4.92
N VAL A 268 17.27 13.24 -5.37
CA VAL A 268 18.72 13.19 -5.60
C VAL A 268 18.97 12.83 -7.06
N ASN A 269 19.63 13.71 -7.81
CA ASN A 269 19.92 13.49 -9.22
C ASN A 269 21.15 12.60 -9.44
N ALA A 270 21.50 12.36 -10.70
CA ALA A 270 22.63 11.49 -11.08
C ALA A 270 23.98 12.02 -10.57
N GLU A 271 24.15 13.33 -10.47
CA GLU A 271 25.33 14.00 -9.95
C GLU A 271 25.40 14.00 -8.41
N GLY A 272 24.31 13.53 -7.75
CA GLY A 272 24.20 13.50 -6.30
C GLY A 272 23.78 14.84 -5.70
N ASN A 273 23.28 15.78 -6.49
CA ASN A 273 22.68 17.00 -5.95
C ASN A 273 21.32 16.71 -5.35
N SER A 274 21.07 17.23 -4.16
CA SER A 274 19.83 17.02 -3.41
C SER A 274 18.95 18.27 -3.47
N THR A 275 17.65 18.07 -3.65
CA THR A 275 16.65 19.14 -3.69
C THR A 275 15.44 18.72 -2.86
N PHE A 276 14.94 19.60 -2.01
CA PHE A 276 13.73 19.36 -1.24
C PHE A 276 12.48 19.49 -2.10
N VAL A 277 11.55 18.54 -1.90
CA VAL A 277 10.28 18.50 -2.63
C VAL A 277 9.12 18.11 -1.73
N ARG A 278 7.92 18.60 -2.07
CA ARG A 278 6.65 18.11 -1.55
C ARG A 278 5.78 17.59 -2.66
N PHE A 279 5.08 16.48 -2.42
CA PHE A 279 4.23 15.81 -3.40
C PHE A 279 2.76 16.19 -3.21
N HIS A 280 2.06 16.41 -4.34
CA HIS A 280 0.65 16.78 -4.41
C HIS A 280 -0.09 15.91 -5.42
N TRP A 281 -1.29 15.45 -5.07
CA TRP A 281 -2.23 14.82 -5.99
C TRP A 281 -3.37 15.78 -6.30
N LYS A 282 -3.52 16.19 -7.54
CA LYS A 282 -4.58 17.09 -8.00
C LYS A 282 -5.62 16.28 -8.77
N PRO A 283 -6.88 16.14 -8.24
CA PRO A 283 -7.91 15.38 -8.94
C PRO A 283 -8.36 16.11 -10.21
N ARG A 284 -8.41 15.42 -11.34
CA ARG A 284 -8.88 16.02 -12.59
C ARG A 284 -10.37 16.35 -12.58
N LEU A 285 -11.15 15.67 -11.74
CA LEU A 285 -12.56 16.00 -11.51
C LEU A 285 -12.77 17.23 -10.61
N GLY A 286 -11.67 17.82 -10.10
CA GLY A 286 -11.74 18.91 -9.14
C GLY A 286 -12.10 18.46 -7.73
N VAL A 287 -12.07 19.40 -6.79
CA VAL A 287 -12.38 19.15 -5.37
C VAL A 287 -13.86 19.46 -5.12
N GLN A 288 -14.58 18.51 -4.54
CA GLN A 288 -15.98 18.67 -4.16
C GLN A 288 -16.21 18.05 -2.78
N SER A 289 -17.07 18.67 -2.00
CA SER A 289 -17.41 18.23 -0.65
C SER A 289 -18.93 18.06 -0.51
N LEU A 290 -19.34 17.25 0.47
CA LEU A 290 -20.73 17.17 0.94
C LEU A 290 -21.03 18.36 1.84
N LEU A 291 -22.29 18.65 2.04
CA LEU A 291 -22.76 19.43 3.16
C LEU A 291 -22.82 18.55 4.42
N TRP A 292 -22.76 19.16 5.59
CA TRP A 292 -22.78 18.39 6.84
C TRP A 292 -24.04 17.54 7.02
N ASP A 293 -25.20 18.09 6.70
CA ASP A 293 -26.46 17.37 6.80
C ASP A 293 -26.58 16.23 5.77
N GLU A 294 -26.02 16.39 4.58
CA GLU A 294 -25.89 15.31 3.59
C GLU A 294 -25.01 14.18 4.12
N SER A 295 -23.84 14.53 4.64
CA SER A 295 -22.91 13.57 5.24
C SER A 295 -23.57 12.77 6.36
N ALA A 296 -24.26 13.45 7.28
CA ALA A 296 -24.97 12.84 8.40
C ALA A 296 -26.11 11.90 7.94
N LYS A 297 -26.85 12.27 6.89
CA LYS A 297 -27.89 11.42 6.30
C LYS A 297 -27.32 10.19 5.61
N LEU A 298 -26.23 10.37 4.86
CA LEU A 298 -25.56 9.27 4.15
C LEU A 298 -25.01 8.23 5.12
N GLN A 299 -24.52 8.62 6.29
CA GLN A 299 -24.07 7.68 7.32
C GLN A 299 -25.12 6.66 7.75
N GLY A 300 -26.39 7.07 7.72
CA GLY A 300 -27.51 6.17 8.04
C GLY A 300 -28.14 5.49 6.84
N ALA A 301 -28.04 6.07 5.65
CA ALA A 301 -28.69 5.57 4.44
C ALA A 301 -27.78 4.57 3.68
N ASP A 302 -26.50 4.84 3.60
CA ASP A 302 -25.49 3.99 2.94
C ASP A 302 -24.13 4.15 3.61
N ASN A 303 -23.79 3.22 4.48
CA ASN A 303 -22.54 3.21 5.22
C ASN A 303 -21.31 3.09 4.29
N ASP A 304 -21.49 2.53 3.12
CA ASP A 304 -20.44 2.21 2.14
C ASP A 304 -20.43 3.18 0.94
N TYR A 305 -21.02 4.36 1.10
CA TYR A 305 -21.26 5.33 0.02
C TYR A 305 -19.98 5.64 -0.80
N HIS A 306 -18.86 5.99 -0.16
CA HIS A 306 -17.61 6.29 -0.86
C HIS A 306 -16.98 5.05 -1.48
N ARG A 307 -17.05 3.91 -0.79
CA ARG A 307 -16.54 2.63 -1.28
C ARG A 307 -17.29 2.20 -2.51
N ARG A 308 -18.64 2.26 -2.47
CA ARG A 308 -19.53 1.95 -3.59
C ARG A 308 -19.26 2.85 -4.78
N ASP A 309 -19.23 4.18 -4.57
CA ASP A 309 -19.00 5.16 -5.64
C ASP A 309 -17.69 4.90 -6.41
N LEU A 310 -16.59 4.59 -5.70
CA LEU A 310 -15.32 4.30 -6.36
C LEU A 310 -15.37 3.00 -7.16
N PHE A 311 -15.96 1.95 -6.57
CA PHE A 311 -16.04 0.63 -7.20
C PHE A 311 -16.92 0.68 -8.45
N GLU A 312 -18.13 1.22 -8.33
CA GLU A 312 -19.10 1.30 -9.43
C GLU A 312 -18.60 2.22 -10.56
N ALA A 313 -18.00 3.37 -10.23
CA ALA A 313 -17.41 4.25 -11.23
C ALA A 313 -16.33 3.55 -12.08
N ILE A 314 -15.46 2.75 -11.46
CA ILE A 314 -14.45 1.98 -12.18
C ILE A 314 -15.09 0.86 -13.00
N ALA A 315 -16.06 0.14 -12.45
CA ALA A 315 -16.78 -0.91 -13.13
C ALA A 315 -17.52 -0.40 -14.39
N GLU A 316 -18.05 0.82 -14.33
CA GLU A 316 -18.72 1.49 -15.43
C GLU A 316 -17.76 2.18 -16.42
N GLY A 317 -16.44 2.10 -16.22
CA GLY A 317 -15.44 2.72 -17.09
C GLY A 317 -15.19 4.20 -16.81
N GLY A 318 -15.74 4.76 -15.73
CA GLY A 318 -15.52 6.13 -15.28
C GLY A 318 -14.22 6.28 -14.49
N PHE A 319 -13.07 5.98 -15.11
CA PHE A 319 -11.76 5.90 -14.49
C PHE A 319 -11.29 7.23 -13.89
N PRO A 320 -11.23 7.37 -12.56
CA PRO A 320 -10.77 8.61 -11.93
C PRO A 320 -9.28 8.83 -12.12
N GLN A 321 -8.90 10.10 -12.29
CA GLN A 321 -7.52 10.49 -12.55
C GLN A 321 -7.06 11.59 -11.60
N TRP A 322 -5.75 11.51 -11.25
CA TRP A 322 -5.04 12.56 -10.50
C TRP A 322 -3.72 12.87 -11.17
N ASP A 323 -3.42 14.15 -11.26
CA ASP A 323 -2.09 14.58 -11.65
C ASP A 323 -1.19 14.66 -10.41
N LEU A 324 -0.01 14.00 -10.49
CA LEU A 324 1.04 14.14 -9.49
C LEU A 324 1.83 15.41 -9.77
N GLY A 325 1.92 16.26 -8.78
CA GLY A 325 2.73 17.46 -8.82
C GLY A 325 3.77 17.48 -7.70
N ILE A 326 4.80 18.30 -7.90
CA ILE A 326 5.83 18.57 -6.90
C ILE A 326 5.99 20.07 -6.70
N GLN A 327 6.16 20.49 -5.46
CA GLN A 327 6.75 21.78 -5.09
C GLN A 327 8.26 21.58 -4.96
N VAL A 328 9.03 22.31 -5.73
CA VAL A 328 10.50 22.30 -5.66
C VAL A 328 10.93 23.47 -4.78
N ILE A 329 11.52 23.18 -3.65
CA ILE A 329 11.83 24.16 -2.62
C ILE A 329 13.22 24.71 -2.85
N ASP A 330 13.30 26.01 -3.17
CA ASP A 330 14.54 26.76 -3.28
C ASP A 330 15.13 27.01 -1.87
N PRO A 331 16.41 26.68 -1.61
CA PRO A 331 17.02 26.88 -0.29
C PRO A 331 17.00 28.34 0.16
N ALA A 332 17.24 29.28 -0.74
CA ALA A 332 17.25 30.70 -0.41
C ALA A 332 15.84 31.26 -0.11
N TRP A 333 14.80 30.62 -0.65
CA TRP A 333 13.43 30.89 -0.26
C TRP A 333 13.15 30.32 1.14
N ALA A 334 13.55 29.05 1.37
CA ALA A 334 13.32 28.34 2.63
C ALA A 334 13.94 29.07 3.84
N GLU A 335 15.16 29.60 3.70
CA GLU A 335 15.86 30.36 4.72
C GLU A 335 15.17 31.66 5.15
N LYS A 336 14.34 32.22 4.28
CA LYS A 336 13.57 33.45 4.56
C LYS A 336 12.28 33.20 5.30
N GLN A 337 11.85 31.94 5.39
CA GLN A 337 10.59 31.63 6.01
C GLN A 337 10.68 31.77 7.55
N PRO A 338 9.62 32.22 8.22
CA PRO A 338 9.57 32.29 9.67
C PRO A 338 9.34 30.91 10.34
N TYR A 339 9.35 29.84 9.56
CA TYR A 339 9.10 28.46 9.99
C TYR A 339 10.01 27.48 9.31
N ASP A 340 10.19 26.31 9.90
CA ASP A 340 10.95 25.21 9.31
C ASP A 340 10.12 24.54 8.18
N VAL A 341 10.67 24.49 6.97
CA VAL A 341 10.03 23.82 5.82
C VAL A 341 9.97 22.30 5.96
N LEU A 342 10.72 21.72 6.91
CA LEU A 342 10.67 20.30 7.27
C LEU A 342 9.57 20.00 8.32
N ASP A 343 8.93 21.03 8.88
CA ASP A 343 7.84 20.86 9.84
C ASP A 343 6.56 20.44 9.11
N ALA A 344 6.07 19.24 9.42
CA ALA A 344 4.86 18.68 8.81
C ALA A 344 3.56 19.43 9.18
N THR A 345 3.60 20.32 10.18
CA THR A 345 2.44 21.19 10.55
C THR A 345 2.37 22.47 9.72
N LYS A 346 3.34 22.72 8.86
CA LYS A 346 3.48 23.94 8.07
C LYS A 346 3.16 23.71 6.60
N LEU A 347 2.37 24.60 6.04
CA LEU A 347 2.05 24.67 4.61
C LEU A 347 3.13 25.43 3.87
N ILE A 348 3.43 24.99 2.65
CA ILE A 348 4.19 25.77 1.68
C ILE A 348 3.18 26.37 0.68
N PRO A 349 3.02 27.70 0.62
CA PRO A 349 2.03 28.32 -0.26
C PRO A 349 2.33 28.03 -1.74
N GLU A 350 1.32 27.61 -2.51
CA GLU A 350 1.48 27.34 -3.96
C GLU A 350 1.73 28.61 -4.76
N GLU A 351 1.33 29.77 -4.24
CA GLU A 351 1.58 31.08 -4.82
C GLU A 351 3.07 31.47 -4.79
N GLU A 352 3.80 31.00 -3.78
CA GLU A 352 5.23 31.27 -3.62
C GLU A 352 6.09 30.16 -4.21
N VAL A 353 5.67 28.90 -4.02
CA VAL A 353 6.34 27.72 -4.57
C VAL A 353 5.32 26.92 -5.39
N PRO A 354 5.18 27.21 -6.68
CA PRO A 354 4.16 26.59 -7.51
C PRO A 354 4.33 25.08 -7.68
N VAL A 355 3.20 24.37 -7.73
CA VAL A 355 3.17 22.93 -7.99
C VAL A 355 3.43 22.69 -9.48
N GLN A 356 4.45 21.90 -9.78
CA GLN A 356 4.79 21.45 -11.14
C GLN A 356 4.22 20.06 -11.35
N LEU A 357 3.33 19.88 -12.33
CA LEU A 357 2.77 18.59 -12.68
C LEU A 357 3.81 17.73 -13.41
N ILE A 358 3.98 16.48 -12.98
CA ILE A 358 5.03 15.57 -13.48
C ILE A 358 4.49 14.23 -13.99
N GLY A 359 3.26 13.87 -13.68
CA GLY A 359 2.68 12.61 -14.14
C GLY A 359 1.19 12.49 -13.80
N THR A 360 0.54 11.44 -14.31
CA THR A 360 -0.89 11.18 -14.12
C THR A 360 -1.10 9.77 -13.64
N MET A 361 -1.87 9.61 -12.59
CA MET A 361 -2.41 8.34 -12.12
C MET A 361 -3.83 8.15 -12.66
N THR A 362 -4.11 6.99 -13.23
CA THR A 362 -5.47 6.56 -13.64
C THR A 362 -5.82 5.28 -12.89
N LEU A 363 -6.91 5.26 -12.15
CA LEU A 363 -7.42 4.05 -11.51
C LEU A 363 -8.46 3.40 -12.42
N ASN A 364 -8.18 2.20 -12.91
CA ASN A 364 -8.94 1.58 -14.00
C ASN A 364 -9.32 0.10 -13.77
N ARG A 365 -9.05 -0.43 -12.56
CA ARG A 365 -9.41 -1.81 -12.23
C ARG A 365 -9.75 -1.97 -10.76
N ASN A 366 -10.87 -2.62 -10.50
CA ASN A 366 -11.26 -3.04 -9.16
C ASN A 366 -10.42 -4.22 -8.67
N VAL A 367 -10.48 -4.50 -7.37
CA VAL A 367 -9.86 -5.67 -6.76
C VAL A 367 -10.71 -6.92 -6.99
N ASP A 368 -10.07 -8.06 -7.09
CA ASP A 368 -10.70 -9.36 -7.19
C ASP A 368 -11.04 -9.95 -5.83
N ASN A 369 -10.19 -9.68 -4.84
CA ASN A 369 -10.38 -10.16 -3.48
C ASN A 369 -10.04 -9.06 -2.49
N HIS A 370 -11.07 -8.56 -1.82
CA HIS A 370 -10.95 -7.46 -0.87
C HIS A 370 -9.98 -7.76 0.28
N PHE A 371 -9.98 -8.99 0.81
CA PHE A 371 -9.08 -9.36 1.89
C PHE A 371 -7.62 -9.44 1.41
N ALA A 372 -7.38 -10.20 0.35
CA ALA A 372 -6.03 -10.42 -0.17
C ALA A 372 -5.35 -9.13 -0.65
N GLU A 373 -6.12 -8.20 -1.21
CA GLU A 373 -5.58 -6.99 -1.83
C GLU A 373 -5.72 -5.76 -0.96
N ASN A 374 -6.85 -5.54 -0.25
CA ASN A 374 -7.02 -4.38 0.61
C ASN A 374 -6.58 -4.63 2.05
N GLU A 375 -7.00 -5.74 2.67
CA GLU A 375 -6.63 -5.99 4.06
C GLU A 375 -5.15 -6.36 4.21
N GLN A 376 -4.58 -7.08 3.26
CA GLN A 376 -3.17 -7.51 3.31
C GLN A 376 -2.17 -6.49 2.73
N VAL A 377 -2.61 -5.44 2.03
CA VAL A 377 -1.65 -4.45 1.53
C VAL A 377 -0.93 -3.72 2.67
N ALA A 378 0.38 -3.59 2.52
CA ALA A 378 1.28 -2.91 3.43
C ALA A 378 1.93 -1.72 2.73
N PHE A 379 1.60 -0.51 3.15
CA PHE A 379 2.29 0.71 2.72
C PHE A 379 3.36 1.07 3.75
N CYS A 380 4.50 1.55 3.28
CA CYS A 380 5.54 2.08 4.15
C CYS A 380 6.24 3.27 3.50
N PRO A 381 6.27 4.46 4.13
CA PRO A 381 7.00 5.62 3.61
C PRO A 381 8.49 5.38 3.39
N SER A 382 9.08 4.35 4.00
CA SER A 382 10.47 3.97 3.78
C SER A 382 10.71 3.27 2.45
N ASN A 383 9.67 2.85 1.74
CA ASN A 383 9.80 2.27 0.41
C ASN A 383 9.94 3.40 -0.61
N VAL A 384 11.17 3.68 -1.02
CA VAL A 384 11.51 4.70 -2.02
C VAL A 384 12.53 4.14 -3.02
N PRO A 385 12.40 4.49 -4.32
CA PRO A 385 13.41 4.09 -5.31
C PRO A 385 14.68 4.94 -5.17
N PRO A 386 15.80 4.50 -5.74
CA PRO A 386 16.99 5.33 -5.84
C PRO A 386 16.68 6.68 -6.50
N GLY A 387 17.10 7.77 -5.86
CA GLY A 387 16.82 9.14 -6.33
C GLY A 387 15.69 9.85 -5.61
N ILE A 388 14.97 9.16 -4.71
CA ILE A 388 14.09 9.75 -3.70
C ILE A 388 14.68 9.41 -2.33
N ASP A 389 14.75 10.35 -1.42
CA ASP A 389 15.36 10.20 -0.10
C ASP A 389 14.56 10.96 0.98
N PHE A 390 14.94 10.77 2.23
CA PHE A 390 14.27 11.32 3.40
C PHE A 390 14.95 12.61 3.84
N SER A 391 14.18 13.48 4.46
CA SER A 391 14.68 14.65 5.17
C SER A 391 14.77 14.40 6.68
N ASP A 392 15.19 15.42 7.43
CA ASP A 392 15.21 15.42 8.88
C ASP A 392 13.85 15.75 9.53
N ASP A 393 12.76 15.72 8.76
CA ASP A 393 11.40 15.82 9.30
C ASP A 393 11.20 14.75 10.39
N PRO A 394 11.02 15.13 11.66
CA PRO A 394 10.97 14.18 12.77
C PRO A 394 9.74 13.27 12.71
N LEU A 395 8.64 13.75 12.14
CA LEU A 395 7.46 12.92 11.94
C LEU A 395 7.71 11.87 10.86
N LEU A 396 8.36 12.24 9.74
CA LEU A 396 8.76 11.29 8.70
C LEU A 396 9.68 10.21 9.27
N GLN A 397 10.70 10.59 10.04
CA GLN A 397 11.64 9.65 10.65
C GLN A 397 10.92 8.62 11.54
N GLY A 398 9.97 9.04 12.36
CA GLY A 398 9.16 8.11 13.16
C GLY A 398 8.30 7.17 12.31
N ARG A 399 7.77 7.64 11.18
CA ARG A 399 6.98 6.84 10.25
C ARG A 399 7.80 5.75 9.56
N LEU A 400 9.10 5.96 9.32
CA LEU A 400 9.97 4.95 8.68
C LEU A 400 10.06 3.65 9.46
N PHE A 401 9.96 3.70 10.79
CA PHE A 401 9.93 2.53 11.65
C PHE A 401 8.50 2.03 11.92
N SER A 402 7.58 2.91 12.28
CA SER A 402 6.24 2.56 12.75
C SER A 402 5.48 1.66 11.77
N TYR A 403 5.58 1.93 10.48
CA TYR A 403 4.89 1.14 9.45
C TYR A 403 5.45 -0.28 9.33
N LEU A 404 6.75 -0.48 9.47
CA LEU A 404 7.36 -1.81 9.48
C LEU A 404 6.91 -2.63 10.69
N ASP A 405 6.93 -2.01 11.86
CA ASP A 405 6.55 -2.64 13.12
C ASP A 405 5.08 -3.08 13.12
N THR A 406 4.18 -2.19 12.77
CA THR A 406 2.74 -2.50 12.75
C THR A 406 2.37 -3.54 11.69
N GLN A 407 3.01 -3.54 10.52
CA GLN A 407 2.76 -4.53 9.46
C GLN A 407 3.18 -5.93 9.89
N LYS A 408 4.32 -6.06 10.56
CA LYS A 408 4.79 -7.34 11.10
C LYS A 408 3.76 -7.97 12.04
N SER A 409 3.20 -7.19 12.95
CA SER A 409 2.17 -7.65 13.89
C SER A 409 0.84 -7.96 13.19
N ARG A 410 0.38 -7.06 12.31
CA ARG A 410 -0.90 -7.19 11.61
C ARG A 410 -0.92 -8.36 10.63
N LEU A 411 0.17 -8.59 9.89
CA LEU A 411 0.29 -9.62 8.86
C LEU A 411 0.95 -10.92 9.37
N GLY A 412 1.38 -10.95 10.63
CA GLY A 412 1.85 -12.15 11.31
C GLY A 412 3.25 -12.62 10.91
N THR A 413 3.97 -11.87 10.09
CA THR A 413 5.30 -12.27 9.60
C THR A 413 6.17 -11.08 9.24
N ALA A 414 7.49 -11.21 9.38
CA ALA A 414 8.46 -10.29 8.81
C ALA A 414 8.54 -10.40 7.27
N ASN A 415 8.08 -11.50 6.69
CA ASN A 415 8.06 -11.75 5.25
C ASN A 415 6.80 -11.21 4.55
N PHE A 416 6.08 -10.26 5.16
CA PHE A 416 4.86 -9.69 4.57
C PHE A 416 5.08 -9.02 3.20
N HIS A 417 6.31 -8.63 2.89
CA HIS A 417 6.70 -8.12 1.58
C HIS A 417 6.64 -9.18 0.47
N GLN A 418 6.52 -10.47 0.81
CA GLN A 418 6.36 -11.57 -0.16
C GLN A 418 4.89 -11.85 -0.50
N LEU A 419 3.91 -11.25 0.21
CA LEU A 419 2.51 -11.31 -0.19
C LEU A 419 2.35 -10.65 -1.58
N PRO A 420 1.57 -11.23 -2.49
CA PRO A 420 1.49 -10.78 -3.88
C PRO A 420 1.26 -9.28 -4.05
N ILE A 421 0.34 -8.71 -3.26
CA ILE A 421 0.03 -7.27 -3.31
C ILE A 421 1.19 -6.38 -2.83
N ASN A 422 2.08 -6.91 -1.99
CA ASN A 422 3.20 -6.18 -1.40
C ASN A 422 4.52 -6.44 -2.14
N ALA A 423 4.60 -7.54 -2.88
CA ALA A 423 5.84 -7.95 -3.54
C ALA A 423 6.25 -6.93 -4.61
N PRO A 424 7.54 -6.54 -4.66
CA PRO A 424 8.04 -5.75 -5.78
C PRO A 424 7.98 -6.56 -7.06
N ARG A 425 7.81 -5.88 -8.20
CA ARG A 425 7.80 -6.50 -9.52
C ARG A 425 9.19 -6.65 -10.11
N CYS A 426 10.16 -5.94 -9.56
CA CYS A 426 11.57 -6.16 -9.88
C CYS A 426 12.15 -7.35 -9.11
N PRO A 427 13.26 -7.97 -9.59
CA PRO A 427 13.91 -9.07 -8.90
C PRO A 427 14.36 -8.68 -7.49
N MET A 428 14.04 -9.53 -6.49
CA MET A 428 14.59 -9.41 -5.15
C MET A 428 15.75 -10.37 -4.97
N HIS A 429 16.88 -9.87 -4.49
CA HIS A 429 18.02 -10.66 -4.11
C HIS A 429 18.65 -10.11 -2.83
N ASN A 430 18.50 -10.86 -1.73
CA ASN A 430 19.10 -10.57 -0.43
C ASN A 430 19.35 -11.88 0.31
N PHE A 431 19.96 -11.79 1.51
CA PHE A 431 20.26 -12.95 2.35
C PHE A 431 19.18 -13.25 3.40
N GLN A 432 18.01 -12.62 3.33
CA GLN A 432 16.88 -12.84 4.23
C GLN A 432 16.06 -14.04 3.72
N ARG A 433 16.39 -15.25 4.18
CA ARG A 433 15.89 -16.50 3.61
C ARG A 433 14.98 -17.31 4.52
N ASP A 434 14.85 -16.88 5.77
CA ASP A 434 14.14 -17.62 6.82
C ASP A 434 12.97 -16.80 7.38
N GLY A 435 12.25 -17.37 8.32
CA GLY A 435 11.15 -16.78 9.04
C GLY A 435 9.79 -17.29 8.57
N MET A 436 8.75 -17.00 9.38
CA MET A 436 7.38 -17.43 9.10
C MET A 436 6.93 -16.97 7.72
N MET A 437 6.19 -17.82 7.00
CA MET A 437 5.67 -17.57 5.66
C MET A 437 6.75 -17.16 4.66
N GLN A 438 7.92 -17.79 4.73
CA GLN A 438 8.91 -17.69 3.66
C GLN A 438 8.36 -18.37 2.41
N MET A 439 7.92 -17.57 1.44
CA MET A 439 7.29 -18.08 0.20
C MET A 439 8.29 -18.23 -0.94
N GLN A 440 9.39 -17.49 -0.89
CA GLN A 440 10.44 -17.60 -1.89
C GLN A 440 11.32 -18.81 -1.61
N LEU A 441 11.85 -19.41 -2.70
CA LEU A 441 12.79 -20.53 -2.64
C LEU A 441 14.16 -20.09 -3.18
N PRO A 442 14.91 -19.25 -2.45
CA PRO A 442 16.22 -18.78 -2.91
C PRO A 442 17.21 -19.93 -2.94
N LYS A 443 17.98 -20.03 -4.02
CA LYS A 443 19.01 -21.06 -4.20
C LYS A 443 20.34 -20.64 -3.60
N GLY A 444 21.19 -21.64 -3.34
CA GLY A 444 22.52 -21.43 -2.81
C GLY A 444 22.64 -21.72 -1.32
N ARG A 445 23.84 -22.05 -0.86
CA ARG A 445 24.12 -22.43 0.52
C ARG A 445 24.60 -21.30 1.41
N ALA A 446 25.02 -20.16 0.82
CA ALA A 446 25.43 -18.98 1.57
C ALA A 446 24.26 -18.04 1.77
N ASN A 447 24.02 -17.62 3.01
CA ASN A 447 23.07 -16.58 3.40
C ASN A 447 23.75 -15.43 4.15
N TYR A 448 25.02 -15.22 3.88
CA TYR A 448 25.87 -14.22 4.53
C TYR A 448 26.86 -13.59 3.55
N GLU A 449 27.33 -12.42 3.85
CA GLU A 449 28.34 -11.68 3.11
C GLU A 449 29.32 -11.03 4.11
N PRO A 450 30.66 -11.02 3.85
CA PRO A 450 31.30 -11.55 2.65
C PRO A 450 31.38 -13.09 2.65
N ASN A 451 31.44 -13.69 1.46
CA ASN A 451 31.68 -15.12 1.30
C ASN A 451 32.47 -15.39 0.02
N SER A 452 33.23 -16.50 0.02
CA SER A 452 33.98 -16.97 -1.14
C SER A 452 33.23 -18.04 -1.95
N LEU A 453 31.97 -18.28 -1.64
CA LEU A 453 31.14 -19.36 -2.20
C LEU A 453 30.26 -18.87 -3.33
N ASP A 454 30.23 -17.58 -3.57
CA ASP A 454 29.48 -16.98 -4.66
C ASP A 454 30.19 -17.28 -6.00
N GLN A 455 29.42 -17.71 -6.98
CA GLN A 455 29.95 -18.18 -8.27
C GLN A 455 30.49 -17.06 -9.16
N ALA A 456 30.30 -15.82 -8.81
CA ALA A 456 30.82 -14.69 -9.59
C ALA A 456 32.35 -14.57 -9.57
N GLY A 457 33.05 -15.38 -8.77
CA GLY A 457 34.49 -15.65 -8.91
C GLY A 457 35.45 -14.51 -8.54
N GLU A 458 34.97 -13.32 -8.29
CA GLU A 458 35.85 -12.15 -8.18
C GLU A 458 35.91 -11.50 -6.79
N ALA A 459 35.03 -11.80 -5.86
CA ALA A 459 35.10 -11.09 -4.59
C ALA A 459 34.72 -11.95 -3.39
N ALA A 460 35.69 -12.28 -2.60
CA ALA A 460 35.49 -12.73 -1.21
C ALA A 460 35.04 -11.59 -0.28
N GLY A 461 34.95 -10.38 -0.76
CA GLY A 461 34.59 -9.18 0.00
C GLY A 461 33.11 -8.78 -0.11
N PRO A 462 32.66 -7.82 0.72
CA PRO A 462 31.33 -7.25 0.62
C PRO A 462 31.06 -6.61 -0.74
N ARG A 463 29.83 -6.71 -1.24
CA ARG A 463 29.41 -6.02 -2.46
C ARG A 463 29.23 -4.55 -2.16
N VAL A 464 30.12 -3.73 -2.64
CA VAL A 464 30.05 -2.27 -2.51
C VAL A 464 30.00 -1.67 -3.91
N ASP A 465 28.83 -1.24 -4.33
CA ASP A 465 28.66 -0.50 -5.58
C ASP A 465 28.11 0.89 -5.27
N ALA A 466 29.02 1.87 -5.24
CA ALA A 466 28.67 3.25 -5.00
C ALA A 466 27.89 3.92 -6.14
N GLN A 467 27.74 3.25 -7.28
CA GLN A 467 27.03 3.79 -8.45
C GLN A 467 25.60 3.30 -8.52
N GLN A 468 25.29 2.15 -7.89
CA GLN A 468 23.98 1.53 -7.92
C GLN A 468 23.25 1.66 -6.58
N GLY A 469 21.95 1.51 -6.64
CA GLY A 469 21.08 1.47 -5.47
C GLY A 469 20.91 2.81 -4.76
N PHE A 470 20.49 2.72 -3.53
CA PHE A 470 20.22 3.86 -2.69
C PHE A 470 21.51 4.50 -2.21
N ARG A 471 21.74 5.75 -2.59
CA ARG A 471 22.86 6.54 -2.09
C ARG A 471 22.41 7.50 -1.02
N THR A 472 23.03 7.45 0.10
CA THR A 472 22.95 8.53 1.07
C THR A 472 23.88 9.66 0.57
N ILE A 473 23.30 10.76 0.19
CA ILE A 473 23.85 12.11 0.06
C ILE A 473 25.26 12.22 -0.50
N ALA A 474 25.40 12.81 -1.65
CA ALA A 474 26.69 13.33 -2.09
C ALA A 474 26.82 14.83 -1.79
N LYS A 475 25.79 15.63 -1.88
CA LYS A 475 25.84 17.07 -1.67
C LYS A 475 24.55 17.57 -1.06
N MET A 476 24.69 18.48 -0.13
CA MET A 476 23.57 19.14 0.52
C MET A 476 23.36 20.54 -0.03
N THR A 477 22.08 20.86 -0.15
CA THR A 477 21.66 22.25 -0.14
C THR A 477 21.79 22.79 1.29
N GLU A 478 22.44 23.91 1.44
CA GLU A 478 22.62 24.62 2.71
C GLU A 478 21.26 25.18 3.16
N LEU A 479 20.51 24.39 3.87
CA LEU A 479 19.42 24.87 4.72
C LEU A 479 19.95 24.81 6.12
N GLY A 480 20.12 25.92 6.81
CA GLY A 480 20.69 26.15 8.14
C GLY A 480 20.83 25.02 9.20
N ASN A 481 20.43 23.78 8.86
CA ASN A 481 20.55 22.55 9.66
C ASN A 481 21.62 21.59 9.10
N GLU A 482 22.65 22.12 8.52
CA GLU A 482 23.74 21.40 7.88
C GLU A 482 24.41 20.24 8.65
N PRO A 483 24.58 20.28 9.98
CA PRO A 483 25.43 19.28 10.65
C PRO A 483 24.90 17.85 10.53
N THR A 484 23.61 17.63 10.63
CA THR A 484 23.01 16.30 10.67
C THR A 484 23.03 15.60 9.32
N GLU A 485 22.82 16.32 8.26
CA GLU A 485 22.80 15.73 6.93
C GLU A 485 24.20 15.42 6.40
N LYS A 486 25.19 16.23 6.73
CA LYS A 486 26.61 15.94 6.44
C LYS A 486 27.13 14.69 7.14
N LEU A 487 26.46 14.25 8.22
CA LEU A 487 26.83 13.07 8.97
C LEU A 487 26.13 11.79 8.49
N ARG A 488 25.21 11.85 7.54
CA ARG A 488 24.56 10.68 6.97
C ARG A 488 25.48 9.95 6.01
N VAL A 489 26.32 9.09 6.53
CA VAL A 489 27.23 8.27 5.73
C VAL A 489 27.07 6.80 6.13
N ARG A 490 27.22 5.90 5.16
CA ARG A 490 27.51 4.51 5.44
C ARG A 490 29.00 4.41 5.70
N ALA A 491 29.39 4.55 6.98
CA ALA A 491 30.78 4.56 7.37
C ALA A 491 31.37 3.14 7.41
N GLU A 492 32.57 2.99 6.87
CA GLU A 492 33.36 1.80 7.13
C GLU A 492 33.89 1.84 8.58
N SER A 493 34.04 0.68 9.17
CA SER A 493 34.71 0.57 10.47
C SER A 493 36.20 0.93 10.34
N PHE A 494 36.82 1.40 11.42
CA PHE A 494 38.24 1.78 11.41
C PHE A 494 39.13 0.69 10.84
N ALA A 495 40.09 1.08 9.99
CA ALA A 495 40.89 0.17 9.17
C ALA A 495 41.92 -0.66 9.92
N ASP A 496 42.23 -0.38 11.21
CA ASP A 496 43.34 -0.99 11.92
C ASP A 496 42.96 -2.21 12.79
N HIS A 497 42.21 -3.14 12.18
CA HIS A 497 41.74 -4.34 12.87
C HIS A 497 42.88 -5.31 13.27
N PHE A 498 43.94 -5.36 12.50
CA PHE A 498 45.05 -6.30 12.76
C PHE A 498 46.01 -5.86 13.87
N THR A 499 46.20 -4.57 14.04
CA THR A 499 47.04 -4.05 15.13
C THR A 499 46.37 -4.30 16.48
N GLN A 500 45.09 -4.06 16.63
CA GLN A 500 44.33 -4.38 17.84
C GLN A 500 44.26 -5.88 18.14
N ALA A 501 44.14 -6.73 17.14
CA ALA A 501 44.10 -8.18 17.33
C ALA A 501 45.46 -8.78 17.73
N ARG A 502 46.59 -8.04 17.59
CA ARG A 502 47.92 -8.43 18.03
C ARG A 502 48.26 -8.00 19.46
N GLN A 503 47.55 -7.05 20.01
CA GLN A 503 47.66 -6.62 21.41
C GLN A 503 46.85 -7.53 22.35
#